data_c5f884304e56c94779f6603d72b5f06f
#
_entry.id   c5f884304e56c94779f6603d72b5f06f
#
_cell.length_a   1.000
_cell.length_b   1.000
_cell.length_c   1.000
_cell.angle_alpha   90.00
_cell.angle_beta   90.00
_cell.angle_gamma   90.00
#
_symmetry.space_group_name_H-M   'P 1'
#
loop_
_entity.id
_entity.type
_entity.pdbx_description
1 polymer ?
#
loop_
_entity_poly.entity_id
_entity_poly.type
_entity_poly.pdbx_seq_one_letter_code
_entity_poly.pdbx_strand_id
1 'polypeptide(L)'
;MEPKFISFRVDNHKATSIYDYNPFIRKLIYQYKGCYDYELHKVFLDRYAKEIKIRYFDRYVIPIPSYKNEDEERGFNHVVETFKSLGLNTLNILEKSEKHKQALSSFNQRKEVYKYLELNSHPDLSKKKILIVDDVYTTGSTMKAAIHLIEKLNPKKIDVLVMAKTKPKQVPK
;
A
#
# COMPACT_ATOMS: atom_id res chain seq x y z
N MET A 1 -5.93 12.18 16.09
CA MET A 1 -5.21 10.93 15.70
C MET A 1 -3.74 11.30 15.56
N GLU A 2 -2.87 10.72 16.40
CA GLU A 2 -1.44 11.02 16.36
C GLU A 2 -0.67 9.91 15.65
N PRO A 3 0.26 10.22 14.73
CA PRO A 3 1.08 9.24 14.05
C PRO A 3 2.15 8.71 15.01
N LYS A 4 2.49 7.43 14.87
CA LYS A 4 3.55 6.80 15.66
C LYS A 4 4.83 6.56 14.86
N PHE A 5 4.75 6.55 13.53
CA PHE A 5 5.86 6.24 12.62
C PHE A 5 6.64 5.00 13.01
N ILE A 6 5.95 3.87 13.07
CA ILE A 6 6.51 2.59 13.50
C ILE A 6 7.39 2.02 12.39
N SER A 7 8.69 1.92 12.65
CA SER A 7 9.65 1.33 11.72
C SER A 7 9.64 -0.19 11.82
N PHE A 8 9.69 -0.85 10.65
CA PHE A 8 9.82 -2.31 10.53
C PHE A 8 10.55 -2.67 9.23
N ARG A 9 10.63 -3.94 8.89
CA ARG A 9 11.21 -4.41 7.63
C ARG A 9 10.23 -5.31 6.89
N VAL A 10 10.27 -5.22 5.59
CA VAL A 10 9.66 -6.18 4.66
C VAL A 10 10.79 -6.74 3.83
N ASP A 11 11.14 -7.99 4.08
CA ASP A 11 12.38 -8.61 3.59
C ASP A 11 13.59 -7.71 3.91
N ASN A 12 14.35 -7.25 2.93
CA ASN A 12 15.51 -6.38 3.13
C ASN A 12 15.20 -4.86 3.09
N HIS A 13 13.94 -4.48 2.86
CA HIS A 13 13.54 -3.08 2.67
C HIS A 13 13.06 -2.43 3.95
N LYS A 14 13.36 -1.12 4.10
CA LYS A 14 12.83 -0.32 5.21
C LYS A 14 11.35 -0.06 4.99
N ALA A 15 10.58 -0.25 6.04
CA ALA A 15 9.15 -0.01 6.03
C ALA A 15 8.74 0.88 7.22
N THR A 16 7.76 1.72 7.02
CA THR A 16 7.18 2.58 8.05
C THR A 16 5.67 2.44 8.03
N SER A 17 5.07 2.24 9.18
CA SER A 17 3.63 2.40 9.39
C SER A 17 3.37 3.72 10.10
N ILE A 18 2.43 4.50 9.60
CA ILE A 18 2.09 5.81 10.19
C ILE A 18 1.34 5.58 11.51
N TYR A 19 0.42 4.63 11.54
CA TYR A 19 -0.42 4.33 12.70
C TYR A 19 -0.32 2.87 13.13
N ASP A 20 -0.61 2.61 14.42
CA ASP A 20 -1.00 1.28 14.89
C ASP A 20 -2.41 0.95 14.36
N TYR A 21 -2.59 -0.27 13.86
CA TYR A 21 -3.91 -0.77 13.49
C TYR A 21 -4.72 -1.12 14.75
N ASN A 22 -5.44 -0.15 15.27
CA ASN A 22 -6.33 -0.26 16.42
C ASN A 22 -7.81 -0.19 15.97
N PRO A 23 -8.80 -0.41 16.87
CA PRO A 23 -10.21 -0.37 16.52
C PRO A 23 -10.66 0.95 15.89
N PHE A 24 -10.10 2.08 16.30
CA PHE A 24 -10.42 3.39 15.74
C PHE A 24 -9.93 3.52 14.30
N ILE A 25 -8.65 3.21 14.03
CA ILE A 25 -8.08 3.22 12.68
C ILE A 25 -8.81 2.24 11.78
N ARG A 26 -9.14 1.04 12.28
CA ARG A 26 -9.93 0.04 11.55
C ARG A 26 -11.28 0.61 11.12
N LYS A 27 -12.00 1.30 12.02
CA LYS A 27 -13.31 1.91 11.73
C LYS A 27 -13.18 2.98 10.63
N LEU A 28 -12.18 3.87 10.73
CA LEU A 28 -11.95 4.91 9.72
C LEU A 28 -11.62 4.33 8.34
N ILE A 29 -10.73 3.34 8.28
CA ILE A 29 -10.39 2.68 7.00
C ILE A 29 -11.63 1.97 6.42
N TYR A 30 -12.47 1.35 7.26
CA TYR A 30 -13.71 0.74 6.82
C TYR A 30 -14.69 1.78 6.26
N GLN A 31 -14.88 2.91 6.93
CA GLN A 31 -15.73 4.00 6.43
C GLN A 31 -15.22 4.55 5.10
N TYR A 32 -13.91 4.76 4.99
CA TYR A 32 -13.29 5.29 3.79
C TYR A 32 -13.44 4.33 2.58
N LYS A 33 -13.03 3.07 2.74
CA LYS A 33 -12.99 2.15 1.60
C LYS A 33 -14.23 1.27 1.46
N GLY A 34 -14.97 1.02 2.54
CA GLY A 34 -16.15 0.15 2.54
C GLY A 34 -17.49 0.90 2.51
N CYS A 35 -17.53 2.13 3.05
CA CYS A 35 -18.71 3.00 2.96
C CYS A 35 -18.53 4.15 1.96
N TYR A 36 -17.40 4.15 1.22
CA TYR A 36 -17.10 5.08 0.14
C TYR A 36 -17.04 6.55 0.55
N ASP A 37 -16.69 6.83 1.81
CA ASP A 37 -16.58 8.19 2.35
C ASP A 37 -15.28 8.85 1.87
N TYR A 38 -15.34 9.43 0.67
CA TYR A 38 -14.20 10.02 -0.01
C TYR A 38 -13.48 11.09 0.83
N GLU A 39 -14.21 11.92 1.57
CA GLU A 39 -13.60 13.03 2.35
C GLU A 39 -12.61 12.54 3.43
N LEU A 40 -12.72 11.28 3.84
CA LEU A 40 -11.79 10.70 4.80
C LEU A 40 -10.34 10.56 4.29
N HIS A 41 -10.08 10.66 2.97
CA HIS A 41 -8.71 10.61 2.46
C HIS A 41 -7.81 11.68 3.09
N LYS A 42 -8.34 12.87 3.37
CA LYS A 42 -7.63 14.00 4.01
C LYS A 42 -7.27 13.70 5.48
N VAL A 43 -8.12 12.95 6.17
CA VAL A 43 -7.98 12.70 7.61
C VAL A 43 -6.72 11.91 7.94
N PHE A 44 -6.26 11.05 7.02
CA PHE A 44 -5.13 10.16 7.29
C PHE A 44 -3.77 10.85 7.22
N LEU A 45 -3.55 11.70 6.22
CA LEU A 45 -2.20 12.20 5.94
C LEU A 45 -2.06 13.71 5.96
N ASP A 46 -3.09 14.50 5.67
CA ASP A 46 -2.95 15.95 5.39
C ASP A 46 -2.23 16.70 6.50
N ARG A 47 -2.52 16.38 7.75
CA ARG A 47 -1.85 16.99 8.91
C ARG A 47 -0.34 16.75 8.93
N TYR A 48 0.13 15.63 8.39
CA TYR A 48 1.52 15.19 8.43
C TYR A 48 2.16 15.11 7.04
N ALA A 49 1.44 15.52 6.00
CA ALA A 49 1.88 15.41 4.62
C ALA A 49 3.21 16.10 4.36
N LYS A 50 3.43 17.27 4.96
CA LYS A 50 4.70 18.02 4.83
C LYS A 50 5.88 17.24 5.43
N GLU A 51 5.73 16.68 6.62
CA GLU A 51 6.78 15.88 7.29
C GLU A 51 7.10 14.61 6.50
N ILE A 52 6.07 13.90 6.05
CA ILE A 52 6.21 12.70 5.23
C ILE A 52 6.87 13.04 3.90
N LYS A 53 6.45 14.14 3.26
CA LYS A 53 7.04 14.63 2.01
C LYS A 53 8.54 14.92 2.16
N ILE A 54 8.95 15.60 3.23
CA ILE A 54 10.37 15.89 3.51
C ILE A 54 11.16 14.58 3.65
N ARG A 55 10.61 13.58 4.32
CA ARG A 55 11.26 12.27 4.52
C ARG A 55 11.45 11.48 3.22
N TYR A 56 10.53 11.66 2.26
CA TYR A 56 10.48 10.88 1.02
C TYR A 56 10.54 11.75 -0.26
N PHE A 57 11.03 12.99 -0.17
CA PHE A 57 10.97 13.99 -1.25
C PHE A 57 11.60 13.53 -2.58
N ASP A 58 12.58 12.63 -2.53
CA ASP A 58 13.30 12.10 -3.68
C ASP A 58 12.79 10.71 -4.13
N ARG A 59 11.58 10.35 -3.74
CA ARG A 59 10.95 9.06 -4.07
C ARG A 59 9.86 9.22 -5.13
N TYR A 60 9.74 8.20 -5.97
CA TYR A 60 8.56 7.96 -6.80
C TYR A 60 7.62 7.04 -6.05
N VAL A 61 6.37 7.41 -5.93
CA VAL A 61 5.34 6.64 -5.23
C VAL A 61 4.76 5.58 -6.16
N ILE A 62 4.70 4.33 -5.70
CA ILE A 62 4.00 3.24 -6.38
C ILE A 62 2.92 2.73 -5.43
N PRO A 63 1.64 3.05 -5.68
CA PRO A 63 0.54 2.55 -4.87
C PRO A 63 0.26 1.08 -5.16
N ILE A 64 -0.06 0.32 -4.10
CA ILE A 64 -0.63 -1.02 -4.26
C ILE A 64 -2.04 -0.86 -4.84
N PRO A 65 -2.35 -1.53 -5.99
CA PRO A 65 -3.66 -1.37 -6.62
C PRO A 65 -4.77 -2.09 -5.85
N SER A 66 -5.99 -1.57 -5.93
CA SER A 66 -7.23 -2.30 -5.68
C SER A 66 -7.60 -3.15 -6.91
N TYR A 67 -8.64 -3.96 -6.81
CA TYR A 67 -9.27 -4.51 -8.01
C TYR A 67 -10.03 -3.39 -8.74
N LYS A 68 -9.98 -3.42 -10.08
CA LYS A 68 -10.56 -2.36 -10.92
C LYS A 68 -12.07 -2.18 -10.67
N ASN A 69 -12.82 -3.26 -10.58
CA ASN A 69 -14.25 -3.25 -10.27
C ASN A 69 -14.55 -2.64 -8.88
N GLU A 70 -13.67 -2.82 -7.88
CA GLU A 70 -13.84 -2.20 -6.56
C GLU A 70 -13.60 -0.70 -6.61
N ASP A 71 -12.66 -0.23 -7.43
CA ASP A 71 -12.40 1.19 -7.64
C ASP A 71 -13.52 1.84 -8.48
N GLU A 72 -14.07 1.14 -9.48
CA GLU A 72 -15.22 1.58 -10.27
C GLU A 72 -16.48 1.71 -9.40
N GLU A 73 -16.78 0.71 -8.57
CA GLU A 73 -17.90 0.74 -7.63
C GLU A 73 -17.77 1.88 -6.60
N ARG A 74 -16.57 2.13 -6.10
CA ARG A 74 -16.25 3.18 -5.13
C ARG A 74 -16.18 4.58 -5.75
N GLY A 75 -15.85 4.66 -7.06
CA GLY A 75 -15.60 5.91 -7.78
C GLY A 75 -14.19 6.48 -7.60
N PHE A 76 -13.31 5.85 -6.82
CA PHE A 76 -11.92 6.27 -6.60
C PHE A 76 -11.02 5.13 -6.13
N ASN A 77 -9.71 5.28 -6.37
CA ASN A 77 -8.70 4.41 -5.77
C ASN A 77 -8.27 4.98 -4.41
N HIS A 78 -8.62 4.29 -3.33
CA HIS A 78 -8.42 4.77 -1.97
C HIS A 78 -6.95 4.94 -1.58
N VAL A 79 -6.03 4.11 -2.08
CA VAL A 79 -4.59 4.24 -1.81
C VAL A 79 -4.04 5.46 -2.54
N VAL A 80 -4.35 5.60 -3.84
CA VAL A 80 -3.90 6.74 -4.65
C VAL A 80 -4.36 8.07 -4.02
N GLU A 81 -5.65 8.20 -3.71
CA GLU A 81 -6.19 9.44 -3.15
C GLU A 81 -5.60 9.78 -1.77
N THR A 82 -5.40 8.76 -0.91
CA THR A 82 -4.75 8.98 0.39
C THR A 82 -3.34 9.56 0.25
N PHE A 83 -2.52 8.99 -0.63
CA PHE A 83 -1.11 9.40 -0.74
C PHE A 83 -0.87 10.56 -1.71
N LYS A 84 -1.89 10.99 -2.45
CA LYS A 84 -1.83 12.14 -3.36
C LYS A 84 -1.48 13.46 -2.64
N SER A 85 -1.90 13.62 -1.38
CA SER A 85 -1.58 14.79 -0.55
C SER A 85 -0.08 14.97 -0.30
N LEU A 86 0.72 13.95 -0.49
CA LEU A 86 2.19 14.05 -0.41
C LEU A 86 2.77 14.89 -1.56
N GLY A 87 2.06 15.04 -2.69
CA GLY A 87 2.54 15.78 -3.85
C GLY A 87 3.86 15.23 -4.40
N LEU A 88 4.05 13.91 -4.36
CA LEU A 88 5.19 13.20 -4.96
C LEU A 88 4.77 12.60 -6.30
N ASN A 89 5.77 12.38 -7.18
CA ASN A 89 5.52 11.75 -8.48
C ASN A 89 5.01 10.31 -8.29
N THR A 90 3.82 10.02 -8.81
CA THR A 90 3.19 8.70 -8.69
C THR A 90 3.34 7.92 -9.99
N LEU A 91 3.70 6.64 -9.89
CA LEU A 91 3.80 5.68 -10.99
C LEU A 91 2.78 4.56 -10.76
N ASN A 92 1.71 4.54 -11.56
CA ASN A 92 0.67 3.50 -11.51
C ASN A 92 1.07 2.34 -12.44
N ILE A 93 2.09 1.57 -12.04
CA ILE A 93 2.69 0.49 -12.85
C ILE A 93 2.31 -0.91 -12.37
N LEU A 94 1.53 -1.01 -11.31
CA LEU A 94 1.01 -2.26 -10.79
C LEU A 94 -0.50 -2.36 -11.07
N GLU A 95 -0.96 -3.58 -11.37
CA GLU A 95 -2.38 -3.88 -11.48
C GLU A 95 -2.71 -5.23 -10.85
N LYS A 96 -3.98 -5.40 -10.43
CA LYS A 96 -4.52 -6.68 -9.97
C LYS A 96 -5.30 -7.34 -11.10
N SER A 97 -4.89 -8.55 -11.49
CA SER A 97 -5.58 -9.35 -12.49
C SER A 97 -6.89 -9.93 -11.94
N GLU A 98 -8.00 -9.70 -12.65
CA GLU A 98 -9.32 -10.22 -12.26
C GLU A 98 -9.48 -11.72 -12.58
N LYS A 99 -8.67 -12.25 -13.49
CA LYS A 99 -8.76 -13.66 -13.94
C LYS A 99 -8.68 -14.68 -12.79
N HIS A 100 -8.18 -14.26 -11.65
CA HIS A 100 -7.95 -15.14 -10.50
C HIS A 100 -8.92 -14.90 -9.32
N LYS A 101 -9.78 -13.88 -9.37
CA LYS A 101 -10.75 -13.62 -8.28
C LYS A 101 -11.73 -14.81 -8.12
N GLN A 102 -12.07 -15.48 -9.22
CA GLN A 102 -12.97 -16.66 -9.24
C GLN A 102 -12.32 -17.93 -8.67
N ALA A 103 -10.99 -18.04 -8.70
CA ALA A 103 -10.25 -19.20 -8.16
C ALA A 103 -10.08 -19.15 -6.64
N LEU A 104 -10.40 -18.04 -5.97
CA LEU A 104 -10.16 -17.80 -4.55
C LEU A 104 -11.20 -18.40 -3.60
N SER A 105 -12.17 -19.16 -4.08
CA SER A 105 -13.19 -19.79 -3.22
C SER A 105 -12.67 -20.98 -2.40
N SER A 106 -11.39 -21.36 -2.50
CA SER A 106 -10.80 -22.49 -1.79
C SER A 106 -9.59 -22.10 -0.92
N PHE A 107 -9.43 -22.83 0.18
CA PHE A 107 -8.68 -22.66 1.41
C PHE A 107 -7.15 -22.31 1.35
N ASN A 108 -6.55 -22.14 0.18
CA ASN A 108 -5.09 -21.92 0.03
C ASN A 108 -4.65 -20.47 -0.29
N GLN A 109 -5.42 -19.49 0.14
CA GLN A 109 -5.33 -18.06 -0.24
C GLN A 109 -3.96 -17.35 0.02
N ARG A 110 -3.09 -17.88 0.87
CA ARG A 110 -1.88 -17.17 1.32
C ARG A 110 -0.66 -17.30 0.40
N LYS A 111 -0.60 -18.35 -0.43
CA LYS A 111 0.51 -18.58 -1.37
C LYS A 111 0.26 -18.00 -2.78
N GLU A 112 -0.94 -17.49 -3.04
CA GLU A 112 -1.36 -17.12 -4.39
C GLU A 112 -1.32 -15.62 -4.70
N VAL A 113 -0.99 -14.75 -3.73
CA VAL A 113 -0.93 -13.29 -3.94
C VAL A 113 0.02 -12.90 -5.07
N TYR A 114 1.08 -13.66 -5.29
CA TYR A 114 2.00 -13.48 -6.41
C TYR A 114 1.38 -13.69 -7.80
N LYS A 115 0.21 -14.35 -7.86
CA LYS A 115 -0.49 -14.64 -9.12
C LYS A 115 -1.46 -13.51 -9.52
N TYR A 116 -1.73 -12.57 -8.62
CA TYR A 116 -2.77 -11.55 -8.84
C TYR A 116 -2.24 -10.15 -9.05
N LEU A 117 -0.96 -9.92 -8.76
CA LEU A 117 -0.32 -8.63 -8.93
C LEU A 117 0.64 -8.71 -10.12
N GLU A 118 0.48 -7.82 -11.07
CA GLU A 118 1.25 -7.78 -12.31
C GLU A 118 1.77 -6.36 -12.59
N LEU A 119 2.81 -6.27 -13.43
CA LEU A 119 3.24 -4.99 -13.98
C LEU A 119 2.42 -4.70 -15.24
N ASN A 120 1.74 -3.55 -15.28
CA ASN A 120 1.06 -3.06 -16.49
C ASN A 120 2.00 -2.27 -17.42
N SER A 121 3.17 -1.89 -16.92
CA SER A 121 4.21 -1.21 -17.69
C SER A 121 5.60 -1.46 -17.07
N HIS A 122 6.65 -1.27 -17.87
CA HIS A 122 8.03 -1.58 -17.50
C HIS A 122 8.94 -0.34 -17.67
N PRO A 123 8.76 0.73 -16.88
CA PRO A 123 9.60 1.92 -16.95
C PRO A 123 11.01 1.60 -16.43
N ASP A 124 12.01 2.34 -16.91
CA ASP A 124 13.35 2.30 -16.33
C ASP A 124 13.35 2.94 -14.93
N LEU A 125 13.61 2.12 -13.91
CA LEU A 125 13.73 2.53 -12.52
C LEU A 125 15.18 2.53 -11.99
N SER A 126 16.18 2.24 -12.80
CA SER A 126 17.59 2.02 -12.38
C SER A 126 18.20 3.17 -11.57
N LYS A 127 17.75 4.41 -11.78
CA LYS A 127 18.21 5.60 -11.06
C LYS A 127 17.21 6.12 -10.04
N LYS A 128 16.05 5.48 -9.91
CA LYS A 128 14.93 5.96 -9.09
C LYS A 128 14.92 5.30 -7.72
N LYS A 129 14.58 6.11 -6.73
CA LYS A 129 14.25 5.62 -5.39
C LYS A 129 12.72 5.51 -5.31
N ILE A 130 12.23 4.37 -4.90
CA ILE A 130 10.82 4.01 -4.91
C ILE A 130 10.26 4.02 -3.50
N LEU A 131 9.03 4.48 -3.36
CA LEU A 131 8.20 4.36 -2.17
C LEU A 131 6.94 3.58 -2.52
N ILE A 132 6.86 2.31 -2.13
CA ILE A 132 5.63 1.52 -2.29
C ILE A 132 4.69 1.87 -1.14
N VAL A 133 3.44 2.19 -1.46
CA VAL A 133 2.45 2.63 -0.47
C VAL A 133 1.21 1.74 -0.47
N ASP A 134 0.62 1.55 0.73
CA ASP A 134 -0.61 0.77 0.93
C ASP A 134 -1.40 1.29 2.14
N ASP A 135 -2.66 0.90 2.27
CA ASP A 135 -3.51 1.23 3.41
C ASP A 135 -3.11 0.42 4.66
N VAL A 136 -3.14 -0.90 4.61
CA VAL A 136 -2.92 -1.76 5.79
C VAL A 136 -1.92 -2.89 5.51
N TYR A 137 -0.83 -2.90 6.25
CA TYR A 137 0.07 -4.03 6.28
C TYR A 137 -0.43 -5.10 7.26
N THR A 138 -0.87 -6.23 6.74
CA THR A 138 -1.35 -7.37 7.53
C THR A 138 -0.32 -8.50 7.58
N THR A 139 -0.38 -9.43 6.64
CA THR A 139 0.60 -10.53 6.48
C THR A 139 1.81 -10.12 5.67
N GLY A 140 1.70 -9.02 4.91
CA GLY A 140 2.71 -8.53 4.01
C GLY A 140 2.79 -9.25 2.66
N SER A 141 1.92 -10.23 2.39
CA SER A 141 1.99 -11.01 1.14
C SER A 141 1.88 -10.13 -0.10
N THR A 142 0.93 -9.18 -0.14
CA THR A 142 0.77 -8.24 -1.26
C THR A 142 1.99 -7.32 -1.40
N MET A 143 2.49 -6.80 -0.27
CA MET A 143 3.65 -5.92 -0.27
C MET A 143 4.90 -6.65 -0.77
N LYS A 144 5.13 -7.90 -0.36
CA LYS A 144 6.25 -8.73 -0.83
C LYS A 144 6.14 -9.01 -2.33
N ALA A 145 4.93 -9.33 -2.82
CA ALA A 145 4.70 -9.51 -4.25
C ALA A 145 5.04 -8.24 -5.05
N ALA A 146 4.60 -7.07 -4.57
CA ALA A 146 4.91 -5.79 -5.19
C ALA A 146 6.43 -5.50 -5.19
N ILE A 147 7.10 -5.69 -4.06
CA ILE A 147 8.56 -5.52 -3.96
C ILE A 147 9.26 -6.41 -5.00
N HIS A 148 8.91 -7.70 -5.07
CA HIS A 148 9.52 -8.63 -6.01
C HIS A 148 9.33 -8.23 -7.48
N LEU A 149 8.16 -7.68 -7.84
CA LEU A 149 7.92 -7.17 -9.19
C LEU A 149 8.75 -5.92 -9.49
N ILE A 150 8.79 -4.98 -8.54
CA ILE A 150 9.53 -3.72 -8.69
C ILE A 150 11.05 -3.95 -8.71
N GLU A 151 11.58 -4.92 -7.95
CA GLU A 151 13.00 -5.29 -7.98
C GLU A 151 13.48 -5.70 -9.37
N LYS A 152 12.63 -6.34 -10.18
CA LYS A 152 12.95 -6.71 -11.58
C LYS A 152 13.21 -5.50 -12.48
N LEU A 153 12.76 -4.31 -12.09
CA LEU A 153 13.00 -3.03 -12.79
C LEU A 153 14.28 -2.32 -12.29
N ASN A 154 15.08 -2.99 -11.45
CA ASN A 154 16.38 -2.54 -10.91
C ASN A 154 16.35 -1.13 -10.29
N PRO A 155 15.42 -0.78 -9.38
CA PRO A 155 15.40 0.52 -8.75
C PRO A 155 16.64 0.71 -7.85
N LYS A 156 17.08 1.98 -7.71
CA LYS A 156 18.20 2.33 -6.83
C LYS A 156 17.92 1.98 -5.37
N LYS A 157 16.65 2.08 -4.94
CA LYS A 157 16.21 1.80 -3.58
C LYS A 157 14.70 1.61 -3.54
N ILE A 158 14.24 0.74 -2.65
CA ILE A 158 12.83 0.58 -2.29
C ILE A 158 12.66 0.87 -0.80
N ASP A 159 11.72 1.74 -0.47
CA ASP A 159 11.18 1.95 0.87
C ASP A 159 9.67 1.65 0.83
N VAL A 160 9.08 1.35 1.97
CA VAL A 160 7.63 1.05 2.11
C VAL A 160 7.00 2.02 3.11
N LEU A 161 5.82 2.54 2.79
CA LEU A 161 5.03 3.35 3.69
C LEU A 161 3.58 2.85 3.68
N VAL A 162 3.03 2.53 4.86
CA VAL A 162 1.64 2.12 5.00
C VAL A 162 0.92 2.99 6.02
N MET A 163 -0.38 3.19 5.84
CA MET A 163 -1.16 3.93 6.82
C MET A 163 -1.17 3.22 8.16
N ALA A 164 -1.42 1.91 8.18
CA ALA A 164 -1.47 1.16 9.42
C ALA A 164 -0.86 -0.24 9.30
N LYS A 165 -0.35 -0.76 10.42
CA LYS A 165 0.19 -2.11 10.51
C LYS A 165 -0.50 -2.88 11.63
N THR A 166 -0.96 -4.10 11.32
CA THR A 166 -1.49 -5.00 12.33
C THR A 166 -0.38 -5.56 13.21
N LYS A 167 -0.68 -5.78 14.49
CA LYS A 167 0.22 -6.54 15.35
C LYS A 167 0.25 -8.01 14.89
N PRO A 168 1.39 -8.70 14.99
CA PRO A 168 1.41 -10.14 14.76
C PRO A 168 0.36 -10.81 15.65
N LYS A 169 -0.40 -11.77 15.10
CA LYS A 169 -1.27 -12.59 15.96
C LYS A 169 -0.36 -13.32 16.95
N GLN A 170 -0.56 -13.06 18.24
CA GLN A 170 0.04 -13.91 19.25
C GLN A 170 -0.54 -15.32 19.05
N VAL A 171 0.31 -16.25 18.66
CA VAL A 171 -0.06 -17.69 18.69
C VAL A 171 -0.14 -18.03 20.17
N PRO A 172 -1.28 -18.48 20.69
CA PRO A 172 -1.33 -18.97 22.05
C PRO A 172 -0.30 -20.09 22.20
N LYS A 173 0.52 -20.00 23.26
CA LYS A 173 1.45 -21.07 23.62
C LYS A 173 0.68 -22.29 24.09
#